data_f5bc72d104a3608ed9ea41d6e5e23a3f
#
_entry.id   f5bc72d104a3608ed9ea41d6e5e23a3f
#
_cell.length_a   1.000
_cell.length_b   1.000
_cell.length_c   1.000
_cell.angle_alpha   90.00
_cell.angle_beta   90.00
_cell.angle_gamma   90.00
#
_symmetry.space_group_name_H-M   'P 1'
#
loop_
_entity.id
_entity.type
_entity.pdbx_description
1 polymer ?
#
loop_
_entity_poly.entity_id
_entity_poly.type
_entity_poly.pdbx_seq_one_letter_code
_entity_poly.pdbx_strand_id
1 'polypeptide(L)'
;MWYNRISRRGEKVNNTSHNKVILDNNNHSVFAMYYHLVLVVKYRRKVFDDSVSAYARSVFEKIAPSYNITLLEWNHDTDHVHILFKAHPNSELSRFINAYKSASSRLIKKDFPEVRQKLWKEYFWSQSFCLLTTGGAPLDVIRRYIETQGER
;
A
#
# COMPACT_ATOMS: atom_id res chain seq x y z
N MET A 1 -14.32 5.02 -6.56
CA MET A 1 -13.29 5.40 -5.57
C MET A 1 -12.93 4.21 -4.70
N TRP A 2 -11.69 4.11 -4.34
CA TRP A 2 -11.15 3.07 -3.48
C TRP A 2 -11.92 2.87 -2.17
N TYR A 3 -12.36 3.96 -1.52
CA TYR A 3 -13.18 3.91 -0.30
C TYR A 3 -14.45 3.08 -0.45
N ASN A 4 -15.07 3.11 -1.62
CA ASN A 4 -16.31 2.37 -1.84
C ASN A 4 -16.09 0.87 -1.95
N ARG A 5 -14.89 0.44 -2.35
CA ARG A 5 -14.54 -0.99 -2.39
C ARG A 5 -14.34 -1.57 -1.01
N ILE A 6 -13.71 -0.83 -0.10
CA ILE A 6 -13.52 -1.26 1.29
C ILE A 6 -14.88 -1.33 2.00
N SER A 7 -15.70 -0.29 1.86
CA SER A 7 -17.05 -0.24 2.41
C SER A 7 -17.88 -1.46 2.01
N ARG A 8 -17.91 -1.76 0.71
CA ARG A 8 -18.67 -2.90 0.18
C ARG A 8 -18.16 -4.25 0.66
N ARG A 9 -16.87 -4.37 0.94
CA ARG A 9 -16.29 -5.61 1.48
C ARG A 9 -16.52 -5.75 2.98
N GLY A 10 -16.48 -4.66 3.72
CA GLY A 10 -16.82 -4.64 5.14
C GLY A 10 -18.30 -4.98 5.40
N GLU A 11 -19.19 -4.55 4.53
CA GLU A 11 -20.62 -4.84 4.64
C GLU A 11 -20.98 -6.29 4.28
N LYS A 12 -20.18 -6.95 3.46
CA LYS A 12 -20.38 -8.36 3.10
C LYS A 12 -19.96 -9.35 4.18
N VAL A 13 -19.32 -8.92 5.22
CA VAL A 13 -18.88 -9.79 6.32
C VAL A 13 -20.04 -10.21 7.24
N ASN A 14 -21.23 -9.61 7.10
CA ASN A 14 -22.41 -9.95 7.90
C ASN A 14 -23.29 -11.07 7.33
N ASN A 15 -22.83 -11.79 6.32
CA ASN A 15 -23.57 -12.92 5.82
C ASN A 15 -22.81 -14.22 6.06
N THR A 16 -23.21 -14.95 7.04
CA THR A 16 -23.05 -16.33 7.49
C THR A 16 -22.46 -17.37 6.51
N SER A 17 -21.57 -16.99 5.66
CA SER A 17 -20.66 -17.93 5.02
C SER A 17 -19.34 -17.89 5.78
N HIS A 18 -18.96 -18.98 6.37
CA HIS A 18 -17.69 -19.21 7.01
C HIS A 18 -16.57 -18.77 6.04
N ASN A 19 -16.13 -17.51 6.14
CA ASN A 19 -14.90 -17.09 5.53
C ASN A 19 -13.78 -17.89 6.18
N LYS A 20 -13.48 -19.02 5.55
CA LYS A 20 -12.42 -19.90 6.01
C LYS A 20 -11.11 -19.12 5.93
N VAL A 21 -10.61 -18.69 7.08
CA VAL A 21 -9.28 -18.08 7.16
C VAL A 21 -8.29 -19.13 6.70
N ILE A 22 -7.58 -18.83 5.60
CA ILE A 22 -6.50 -19.71 5.12
C ILE A 22 -5.26 -19.34 5.92
N LEU A 23 -4.76 -20.32 6.68
CA LEU A 23 -3.54 -20.14 7.47
C LEU A 23 -2.33 -20.51 6.62
N ASP A 24 -1.33 -19.65 6.65
CA ASP A 24 0.01 -19.96 6.19
C ASP A 24 0.77 -20.73 7.27
N ASN A 25 1.82 -21.43 6.88
CA ASN A 25 2.66 -22.13 7.84
C ASN A 25 4.14 -22.12 7.43
N ASN A 26 4.97 -22.31 8.41
CA ASN A 26 6.37 -22.68 8.25
C ASN A 26 6.71 -23.83 9.19
N ASN A 27 7.97 -24.22 9.32
CA ASN A 27 8.37 -25.35 10.14
C ASN A 27 8.01 -25.23 11.64
N HIS A 28 7.72 -24.03 12.14
CA HIS A 28 7.55 -23.75 13.56
C HIS A 28 6.29 -22.97 13.91
N SER A 29 5.55 -22.43 12.94
CA SER A 29 4.39 -21.60 13.21
C SER A 29 3.32 -21.68 12.13
N VAL A 30 2.10 -21.37 12.54
CA VAL A 30 0.93 -21.16 11.67
C VAL A 30 0.50 -19.70 11.85
N PHE A 31 0.22 -19.01 10.74
CA PHE A 31 -0.06 -17.57 10.79
C PHE A 31 -1.01 -17.13 9.68
N ALA A 32 -1.63 -15.96 9.88
CA ALA A 32 -2.40 -15.25 8.88
C ALA A 32 -2.15 -13.75 9.09
N MET A 33 -1.21 -13.18 8.34
CA MET A 33 -0.76 -11.80 8.51
C MET A 33 -1.06 -11.01 7.26
N TYR A 34 -2.17 -10.27 7.29
CA TYR A 34 -2.64 -9.44 6.18
C TYR A 34 -2.62 -7.98 6.59
N TYR A 35 -2.16 -7.13 5.70
CA TYR A 35 -1.98 -5.69 5.96
C TYR A 35 -2.53 -4.83 4.85
N HIS A 36 -3.09 -3.69 5.24
CA HIS A 36 -3.37 -2.57 4.35
C HIS A 36 -2.28 -1.53 4.51
N LEU A 37 -1.63 -1.19 3.41
CA LEU A 37 -0.62 -0.14 3.35
C LEU A 37 -1.15 1.01 2.49
N VAL A 38 -1.10 2.22 3.03
CA VAL A 38 -1.41 3.44 2.28
C VAL A 38 -0.17 4.31 2.21
N LEU A 39 0.21 4.66 0.98
CA LEU A 39 1.30 5.58 0.70
C LEU A 39 0.74 6.80 -0.05
N VAL A 40 1.03 7.99 0.46
CA VAL A 40 0.55 9.25 -0.08
C VAL A 40 1.69 10.02 -0.69
N VAL A 41 1.47 10.62 -1.87
CA VAL A 41 2.44 11.48 -2.52
C VAL A 41 2.61 12.77 -1.70
N LYS A 42 3.84 13.23 -1.57
CA LYS A 42 4.19 14.45 -0.82
C LYS A 42 3.35 15.63 -1.29
N TYR A 43 2.70 16.31 -0.35
CA TYR A 43 1.75 17.41 -0.61
C TYR A 43 0.60 17.02 -1.54
N ARG A 44 0.25 15.72 -1.60
CA ARG A 44 -0.83 15.19 -2.43
C ARG A 44 -0.73 15.61 -3.90
N ARG A 45 0.48 15.67 -4.42
CA ARG A 45 0.70 15.95 -5.85
C ARG A 45 0.07 14.84 -6.69
N LYS A 46 -0.69 15.22 -7.69
CA LYS A 46 -1.46 14.31 -8.54
C LYS A 46 -0.58 13.77 -9.66
N VAL A 47 0.16 12.71 -9.36
CA VAL A 47 1.14 12.13 -10.29
C VAL A 47 0.76 10.72 -10.75
N PHE A 48 -0.21 10.07 -10.10
CA PHE A 48 -0.62 8.72 -10.46
C PHE A 48 -1.68 8.73 -11.57
N ASP A 49 -1.32 8.13 -12.68
CA ASP A 49 -2.21 7.60 -13.70
C ASP A 49 -2.04 6.06 -13.76
N ASP A 50 -2.69 5.41 -14.71
CA ASP A 50 -2.62 3.96 -14.84
C ASP A 50 -1.20 3.47 -15.17
N SER A 51 -0.43 4.23 -15.96
CA SER A 51 0.94 3.89 -16.34
C SER A 51 1.89 3.96 -15.14
N VAL A 52 1.85 5.06 -14.39
CA VAL A 52 2.67 5.24 -13.19
C VAL A 52 2.30 4.22 -12.13
N SER A 53 1.00 3.96 -11.95
CA SER A 53 0.50 2.95 -11.02
C SER A 53 0.99 1.55 -11.37
N ALA A 54 0.88 1.14 -12.63
CA ALA A 54 1.35 -0.17 -13.08
C ALA A 54 2.86 -0.33 -12.85
N TYR A 55 3.62 0.72 -13.10
CA TYR A 55 5.06 0.74 -12.84
C TYR A 55 5.38 0.62 -11.35
N ALA A 56 4.71 1.42 -10.51
CA ALA A 56 4.87 1.39 -9.06
C ALA A 56 4.53 0.00 -8.47
N ARG A 57 3.48 -0.63 -8.98
CA ARG A 57 3.11 -2.00 -8.64
C ARG A 57 4.21 -3.00 -9.03
N SER A 58 4.78 -2.88 -10.21
CA SER A 58 5.85 -3.78 -10.67
C SER A 58 7.08 -3.69 -9.77
N VAL A 59 7.43 -2.51 -9.29
CA VAL A 59 8.53 -2.32 -8.33
C VAL A 59 8.22 -3.03 -7.00
N PHE A 60 6.99 -2.92 -6.52
CA PHE A 60 6.55 -3.63 -5.32
C PHE A 60 6.69 -5.14 -5.47
N GLU A 61 6.17 -5.69 -6.55
CA GLU A 61 6.21 -7.13 -6.84
C GLU A 61 7.66 -7.66 -6.99
N LYS A 62 8.57 -6.80 -7.40
CA LYS A 62 9.99 -7.16 -7.55
C LYS A 62 10.72 -7.22 -6.21
N ILE A 63 10.41 -6.33 -5.29
CA ILE A 63 11.06 -6.24 -3.97
C ILE A 63 10.44 -7.19 -2.94
N ALA A 64 9.13 -7.38 -2.98
CA ALA A 64 8.35 -8.09 -1.98
C ALA A 64 8.86 -9.51 -1.66
N PRO A 65 9.25 -10.35 -2.64
CA PRO A 65 9.70 -11.71 -2.34
C PRO A 65 10.89 -11.78 -1.39
N SER A 66 11.83 -10.83 -1.47
CA SER A 66 13.00 -10.76 -0.59
C SER A 66 12.64 -10.57 0.89
N TYR A 67 11.43 -10.11 1.16
CA TYR A 67 10.92 -9.87 2.51
C TYR A 67 9.80 -10.83 2.90
N ASN A 68 9.61 -11.90 2.16
CA ASN A 68 8.50 -12.86 2.35
C ASN A 68 7.13 -12.18 2.35
N ILE A 69 6.95 -11.25 1.44
CA ILE A 69 5.72 -10.50 1.26
C ILE A 69 5.10 -10.85 -0.09
N THR A 70 3.78 -11.01 -0.10
CA THR A 70 3.00 -11.32 -1.30
C THR A 70 1.92 -10.26 -1.50
N LEU A 71 1.94 -9.61 -2.66
CA LEU A 71 0.91 -8.65 -3.06
C LEU A 71 -0.41 -9.39 -3.33
N LEU A 72 -1.49 -8.90 -2.74
CA LEU A 72 -2.85 -9.42 -2.95
C LEU A 72 -3.70 -8.48 -3.78
N GLU A 73 -3.64 -7.18 -3.50
CA GLU A 73 -4.46 -6.18 -4.15
C GLU A 73 -3.72 -4.85 -4.24
N TRP A 74 -3.86 -4.20 -5.38
CA TRP A 74 -3.28 -2.89 -5.65
C TRP A 74 -4.34 -1.96 -6.19
N ASN A 75 -4.53 -0.81 -5.56
CA ASN A 75 -5.43 0.24 -6.01
C ASN A 75 -4.74 1.60 -5.88
N HIS A 76 -5.11 2.53 -6.73
CA HIS A 76 -4.59 3.89 -6.67
C HIS A 76 -5.67 4.94 -6.89
N ASP A 77 -5.42 6.11 -6.39
CA ASP A 77 -6.03 7.36 -6.83
C ASP A 77 -4.91 8.25 -7.41
N THR A 78 -5.20 9.49 -7.73
CA THR A 78 -4.21 10.39 -8.38
C THR A 78 -3.03 10.75 -7.48
N ASP A 79 -3.20 10.69 -6.16
CA ASP A 79 -2.23 11.17 -5.17
C ASP A 79 -1.85 10.14 -4.10
N HIS A 80 -2.34 8.91 -4.20
CA HIS A 80 -2.01 7.84 -3.25
C HIS A 80 -2.22 6.46 -3.83
N VAL A 81 -1.62 5.47 -3.18
CA VAL A 81 -1.85 4.05 -3.46
C VAL A 81 -2.31 3.34 -2.19
N HIS A 82 -3.16 2.35 -2.38
CA HIS A 82 -3.58 1.42 -1.35
C HIS A 82 -3.21 0.00 -1.76
N ILE A 83 -2.53 -0.68 -0.87
CA ILE A 83 -1.93 -1.99 -1.12
C ILE A 83 -2.41 -2.96 -0.05
N LEU A 84 -2.98 -4.09 -0.48
CA LEU A 84 -3.26 -5.22 0.40
C LEU A 84 -2.20 -6.28 0.15
N PHE A 85 -1.51 -6.71 1.19
CA PHE A 85 -0.49 -7.75 1.08
C PHE A 85 -0.54 -8.68 2.28
N LYS A 86 0.00 -9.87 2.09
CA LYS A 86 0.26 -10.79 3.19
C LYS A 86 1.75 -10.83 3.51
N ALA A 87 2.05 -10.99 4.79
CA ALA A 87 3.40 -11.06 5.30
C ALA A 87 3.64 -12.35 6.06
N HIS A 88 4.86 -12.55 6.45
CA HIS A 88 5.37 -13.67 7.23
C HIS A 88 5.81 -13.16 8.60
N PRO A 89 5.82 -13.97 9.67
CA PRO A 89 6.30 -13.54 10.99
C PRO A 89 7.71 -12.95 10.99
N ASN A 90 8.56 -13.38 10.06
CA ASN A 90 9.92 -12.86 9.91
C ASN A 90 10.05 -11.71 8.89
N SER A 91 8.94 -11.21 8.33
CA SER A 91 8.98 -10.04 7.46
C SER A 91 9.31 -8.80 8.27
N GLU A 92 10.34 -8.08 7.89
CA GLU A 92 10.72 -6.81 8.50
C GLU A 92 9.94 -5.69 7.82
N LEU A 93 8.71 -5.44 8.26
CA LEU A 93 7.73 -4.59 7.57
C LEU A 93 8.23 -3.17 7.34
N SER A 94 8.74 -2.50 8.37
CA SER A 94 9.24 -1.13 8.23
C SER A 94 10.42 -1.05 7.27
N ARG A 95 11.31 -2.00 7.33
CA ARG A 95 12.47 -2.08 6.42
C ARG A 95 12.02 -2.29 4.98
N PHE A 96 11.08 -3.18 4.76
CA PHE A 96 10.49 -3.41 3.44
C PHE A 96 9.83 -2.16 2.87
N ILE A 97 8.97 -1.50 3.67
CA ILE A 97 8.24 -0.31 3.23
C ILE A 97 9.22 0.82 2.87
N ASN A 98 10.23 1.03 3.69
CA ASN A 98 11.24 2.05 3.41
C ASN A 98 12.09 1.72 2.17
N ALA A 99 12.45 0.46 1.98
CA ALA A 99 13.14 0.01 0.77
C ALA A 99 12.28 0.23 -0.49
N TYR A 100 10.99 -0.10 -0.41
CA TYR A 100 10.04 0.15 -1.49
C TYR A 100 9.89 1.65 -1.80
N LYS A 101 9.70 2.48 -0.77
CA LYS A 101 9.58 3.93 -0.95
C LYS A 101 10.82 4.52 -1.63
N SER A 102 12.00 4.13 -1.22
CA SER A 102 13.26 4.57 -1.83
C SER A 102 13.39 4.13 -3.28
N ALA A 103 13.19 2.85 -3.55
CA ALA A 103 13.34 2.30 -4.90
C ALA A 103 12.29 2.85 -5.86
N SER A 104 11.02 2.87 -5.46
CA SER A 104 9.93 3.37 -6.31
C SER A 104 10.08 4.88 -6.60
N SER A 105 10.45 5.66 -5.60
CA SER A 105 10.71 7.10 -5.78
C SER A 105 11.79 7.34 -6.83
N ARG A 106 12.92 6.68 -6.69
CA ARG A 106 14.06 6.82 -7.62
C ARG A 106 13.70 6.35 -9.03
N LEU A 107 13.08 5.20 -9.17
CA LEU A 107 12.79 4.60 -10.47
C LEU A 107 11.68 5.34 -11.21
N ILE A 108 10.61 5.75 -10.52
CA ILE A 108 9.53 6.51 -11.14
C ILE A 108 10.04 7.87 -11.63
N LYS A 109 10.81 8.57 -10.82
CA LYS A 109 11.38 9.87 -11.23
C LYS A 109 12.32 9.74 -12.44
N LYS A 110 13.03 8.62 -12.54
CA LYS A 110 13.92 8.33 -13.67
C LYS A 110 13.15 8.08 -14.96
N ASP A 111 12.13 7.23 -14.89
CA ASP A 111 11.43 6.73 -16.08
C ASP A 111 10.20 7.59 -16.46
N PHE A 112 9.75 8.48 -15.58
CA PHE A 112 8.64 9.42 -15.80
C PHE A 112 9.08 10.85 -15.49
N PRO A 113 9.84 11.51 -16.40
CA PRO A 113 10.31 12.89 -16.16
C PRO A 113 9.18 13.89 -15.90
N GLU A 114 8.00 13.68 -16.50
CA GLU A 114 6.81 14.51 -16.28
C GLU A 114 6.28 14.42 -14.85
N VAL A 115 6.41 13.26 -14.21
CA VAL A 115 6.07 13.09 -12.78
C VAL A 115 7.04 13.89 -11.93
N ARG A 116 8.33 13.77 -12.20
CA ARG A 116 9.38 14.49 -11.47
C ARG A 116 9.14 15.99 -11.44
N GLN A 117 8.69 16.56 -12.55
CA GLN A 117 8.39 18.01 -12.66
C GLN A 117 7.22 18.46 -11.79
N LYS A 118 6.28 17.56 -11.49
CA LYS A 118 5.11 17.87 -10.65
C LYS A 118 5.41 17.77 -9.15
N LEU A 119 6.51 17.16 -8.77
CA LEU A 119 6.87 16.93 -7.36
C LEU A 119 7.48 18.18 -6.72
N TRP A 120 7.11 18.42 -5.47
CA TRP A 120 7.74 19.47 -4.68
C TRP A 120 9.16 19.06 -4.31
N LYS A 121 10.14 19.81 -4.75
CA LYS A 121 11.58 19.53 -4.52
C LYS A 121 11.97 18.07 -4.83
N GLU A 122 11.29 17.47 -5.79
CA GLU A 122 11.52 16.10 -6.22
C GLU A 122 11.23 15.01 -5.16
N TYR A 123 10.58 15.34 -4.06
CA TYR A 123 10.12 14.35 -3.08
C TYR A 123 8.88 13.62 -3.58
N PHE A 124 8.96 12.30 -3.68
CA PHE A 124 7.82 11.52 -4.17
C PHE A 124 6.82 11.20 -3.06
N TRP A 125 7.23 10.46 -2.05
CA TRP A 125 6.34 10.01 -0.98
C TRP A 125 6.37 10.95 0.23
N SER A 126 5.23 11.04 0.92
CA SER A 126 5.20 11.57 2.29
C SER A 126 6.12 10.77 3.20
N GLN A 127 6.66 11.38 4.24
CA GLN A 127 7.61 10.72 5.14
C GLN A 127 7.01 9.52 5.86
N SER A 128 5.76 9.63 6.30
CA SER A 128 5.07 8.54 6.99
C SER A 128 4.33 7.61 6.04
N PHE A 129 3.85 6.52 6.58
CA PHE A 129 2.94 5.60 5.90
C PHE A 129 1.86 5.15 6.88
N CYS A 130 0.73 4.69 6.35
CA CYS A 130 -0.33 4.06 7.14
C CYS A 130 -0.27 2.56 6.92
N LEU A 131 -0.07 1.79 7.98
CA LEU A 131 -0.04 0.33 7.95
C LEU A 131 -1.03 -0.20 8.97
N LEU A 132 -2.02 -0.96 8.49
CA LEU A 132 -3.10 -1.50 9.31
C LEU A 132 -3.23 -3.00 9.07
N THR A 133 -3.56 -3.74 10.13
CA THR A 133 -3.97 -5.13 9.99
C THR A 133 -5.38 -5.21 9.39
N THR A 134 -5.70 -6.31 8.71
CA THR A 134 -7.05 -6.53 8.19
C THR A 134 -8.05 -6.66 9.34
N GLY A 135 -9.22 -6.03 9.18
CA GLY A 135 -10.20 -5.90 10.24
C GLY A 135 -9.89 -4.77 11.23
N GLY A 136 -8.86 -3.97 10.93
CA GLY A 136 -8.39 -2.87 11.77
C GLY A 136 -9.22 -1.60 11.68
N ALA A 137 -8.57 -0.45 11.43
CA ALA A 137 -9.15 0.87 11.59
C ALA A 137 -10.39 1.11 10.71
N PRO A 138 -11.39 1.86 11.23
CA PRO A 138 -12.50 2.33 10.44
C PRO A 138 -12.07 3.15 9.22
N LEU A 139 -12.91 3.14 8.19
CA LEU A 139 -12.66 3.82 6.92
C LEU A 139 -12.38 5.32 7.06
N ASP A 140 -13.04 5.98 8.00
CA ASP A 140 -12.84 7.40 8.28
C ASP A 140 -11.45 7.71 8.83
N VAL A 141 -10.83 6.81 9.58
CA VAL A 141 -9.45 6.92 10.05
C VAL A 141 -8.48 6.90 8.86
N ILE A 142 -8.67 5.98 7.91
CA ILE A 142 -7.86 5.88 6.70
C ILE A 142 -8.01 7.16 5.86
N ARG A 143 -9.24 7.63 5.69
CA ARG A 143 -9.54 8.87 4.95
C ARG A 143 -8.84 10.07 5.57
N ARG A 144 -8.94 10.24 6.88
CA ARG A 144 -8.28 11.33 7.61
C ARG A 144 -6.76 11.25 7.45
N TYR A 145 -6.20 10.05 7.51
CA TYR A 145 -4.77 9.87 7.27
C TYR A 145 -4.36 10.37 5.88
N ILE A 146 -5.07 9.97 4.83
CA ILE A 146 -4.78 10.40 3.46
C ILE A 146 -4.84 11.92 3.34
N GLU A 147 -5.88 12.54 3.88
CA GLU A 147 -6.10 13.99 3.83
C GLU A 147 -4.99 14.77 4.56
N THR A 148 -4.54 14.29 5.72
CA THR A 148 -3.57 15.03 6.56
C THR A 148 -2.11 14.80 6.15
N GLN A 149 -1.76 13.61 5.68
CA GLN A 149 -0.38 13.30 5.33
C GLN A 149 0.09 13.96 4.03
N GLY A 150 -0.83 14.24 3.13
CA GLY A 150 -0.51 14.95 1.91
C GLY A 150 0.01 16.37 2.13
N GLU A 151 -0.33 16.97 3.26
CA GLU A 151 0.02 18.36 3.59
C GLU A 151 1.34 18.51 4.37
N ARG A 152 1.95 17.41 4.71
CA ARG A 152 3.20 17.39 5.50
C ARG A 152 4.45 17.10 4.69
#